data_7f529fb711fcb17e9c2355f03772f647
#
_entry.id   7f529fb711fcb17e9c2355f03772f647
#
_cell.length_a   1.000
_cell.length_b   1.000
_cell.length_c   1.000
_cell.angle_alpha   90.00
_cell.angle_beta   90.00
_cell.angle_gamma   90.00
#
_symmetry.space_group_name_H-M   'P 1'
#
loop_
_entity.id
_entity.type
_entity.pdbx_description
1 polymer ?
#
loop_
_entity_poly.entity_id
_entity_poly.type
_entity_poly.pdbx_seq_one_letter_code
_entity_poly.pdbx_strand_id
1 'polypeptide(L)'
;MTRKWTLRARIVAALLVLATVALLVFGVASVLLIRKSQLDRVDRQLSDLTRAFADRPGLGRRLVTPGTPANGSDNLPTDYRVLVFTPGGTPTRAFGQREGETGGPQLPAINEATAATQIQAPFTVPDTAGGASWRVRVMRIPDGFAAVAQSLDTVEATTRQLVVIESVVGALLLVVLGSVGFSVVRLGLRPLTRMEQTAAAIADGDLDRRVPDTDSRTETGRLGRALNTMLGRLASAMRQRERSEARLRRFVADASHELRTPLTSIRGFAELYRRGDRSDVDRLMGRIEEEAVRMGTLVDDLLLLAKLDEQRSLELGEVDLVVLAADAVHDVSVRDPDRRVRLETPDGPVRVTGDEHRLRQVTMNLVTNAVTHTPPGTPITVTVAVQSLNGKRPAASAGDPLDDLDEAAVLEVRDTGDGIPLDEAPLVFDRFYRVDAGRSRRSGGTGLGLAITAAILSAHHGRIDLHTRPGAGATFRVLLPLAEFDEDRRTR
;
A
#
# COMPACT_ATOMS: atom_id res chain seq x y z
N MET A 1 3.01 35.48 5.42
CA MET A 1 3.26 34.09 4.99
C MET A 1 3.37 33.21 6.22
N THR A 2 2.32 32.52 6.63
CA THR A 2 2.34 31.58 7.77
C THR A 2 3.09 30.34 7.35
N ARG A 3 4.30 30.22 7.81
CA ARG A 3 5.15 29.04 7.64
C ARG A 3 4.42 27.84 8.26
N LYS A 4 3.77 27.02 7.41
CA LYS A 4 3.03 25.84 7.86
C LYS A 4 4.02 24.87 8.50
N TRP A 5 3.92 24.74 9.81
CA TRP A 5 4.73 23.78 10.57
C TRP A 5 4.48 22.37 10.06
N THR A 6 5.53 21.59 9.94
CA THR A 6 5.41 20.17 9.60
C THR A 6 4.62 19.43 10.70
N LEU A 7 3.95 18.34 10.35
CA LEU A 7 3.20 17.52 11.32
C LEU A 7 4.08 17.12 12.52
N ARG A 8 5.35 16.81 12.27
CA ARG A 8 6.36 16.46 13.28
C ARG A 8 6.54 17.60 14.30
N ALA A 9 6.72 18.82 13.81
CA ALA A 9 6.92 19.99 14.65
C ALA A 9 5.66 20.31 15.50
N ARG A 10 4.47 20.12 14.96
CA ARG A 10 3.20 20.31 15.69
C ARG A 10 3.04 19.31 16.84
N ILE A 11 3.33 18.03 16.61
CA ILE A 11 3.21 16.99 17.64
C ILE A 11 4.19 17.26 18.78
N VAL A 12 5.47 17.50 18.47
CA VAL A 12 6.50 17.79 19.49
C VAL A 12 6.18 19.07 20.24
N ALA A 13 5.76 20.13 19.56
CA ALA A 13 5.36 21.39 20.20
C ALA A 13 4.15 21.19 21.15
N ALA A 14 3.14 20.45 20.73
CA ALA A 14 1.97 20.16 21.58
C ALA A 14 2.37 19.39 22.85
N LEU A 15 3.23 18.38 22.73
CA LEU A 15 3.75 17.64 23.88
C LEU A 15 4.55 18.53 24.84
N LEU A 16 5.45 19.39 24.30
CA LEU A 16 6.22 20.31 25.11
C LEU A 16 5.36 21.35 25.82
N VAL A 17 4.36 21.91 25.14
CA VAL A 17 3.40 22.85 25.76
C VAL A 17 2.63 22.18 26.89
N LEU A 18 2.12 20.97 26.65
CA LEU A 18 1.37 20.23 27.69
C LEU A 18 2.27 19.93 28.90
N ALA A 19 3.50 19.47 28.66
CA ALA A 19 4.46 19.18 29.71
C ALA A 19 4.85 20.43 30.48
N THR A 20 5.05 21.58 29.82
CA THR A 20 5.36 22.84 30.43
C THR A 20 4.23 23.31 31.34
N VAL A 21 2.98 23.26 30.89
CA VAL A 21 1.82 23.60 31.66
C VAL A 21 1.69 22.71 32.91
N ALA A 22 1.87 21.41 32.75
CA ALA A 22 1.82 20.45 33.85
C ALA A 22 2.90 20.73 34.91
N LEU A 23 4.15 21.00 34.48
CA LEU A 23 5.27 21.33 35.37
C LEU A 23 5.03 22.67 36.11
N LEU A 24 4.50 23.66 35.40
CA LEU A 24 4.17 24.95 36.04
C LEU A 24 3.07 24.81 37.12
N VAL A 25 2.00 24.07 36.80
CA VAL A 25 0.92 23.82 37.78
C VAL A 25 1.45 23.03 38.96
N PHE A 26 2.25 22.01 38.74
CA PHE A 26 2.86 21.23 39.82
C PHE A 26 3.82 22.07 40.66
N GLY A 27 4.71 22.86 40.04
CA GLY A 27 5.67 23.69 40.72
C GLY A 27 4.98 24.76 41.60
N VAL A 28 4.00 25.47 41.04
CA VAL A 28 3.23 26.44 41.83
C VAL A 28 2.50 25.78 43.00
N ALA A 29 1.86 24.62 42.79
CA ALA A 29 1.17 23.89 43.86
C ALA A 29 2.17 23.44 44.94
N SER A 30 3.33 22.92 44.56
CA SER A 30 4.38 22.47 45.47
C SER A 30 4.89 23.60 46.35
N VAL A 31 5.25 24.75 45.73
CA VAL A 31 5.69 25.97 46.45
C VAL A 31 4.65 26.47 47.42
N LEU A 32 3.37 26.57 47.00
CA LEU A 32 2.29 27.02 47.86
C LEU A 32 2.04 26.10 49.05
N LEU A 33 2.04 24.78 48.82
CA LEU A 33 1.84 23.76 49.87
C LEU A 33 2.99 23.77 50.90
N ILE A 34 4.24 23.80 50.41
CA ILE A 34 5.41 23.82 51.31
C ILE A 34 5.44 25.11 52.12
N ARG A 35 5.25 26.25 51.47
CA ARG A 35 5.20 27.54 52.14
C ARG A 35 4.13 27.56 53.22
N LYS A 36 2.92 27.09 52.91
CA LYS A 36 1.84 26.98 53.89
C LYS A 36 2.20 26.06 55.06
N SER A 37 2.74 24.90 54.79
CA SER A 37 3.17 23.93 55.82
C SER A 37 4.26 24.48 56.73
N GLN A 38 5.23 25.22 56.16
CA GLN A 38 6.29 25.88 56.95
C GLN A 38 5.74 27.00 57.81
N LEU A 39 4.86 27.85 57.25
CA LEU A 39 4.19 28.92 58.06
C LEU A 39 3.34 28.33 59.19
N ASP A 40 2.59 27.26 58.93
CA ASP A 40 1.81 26.60 59.98
C ASP A 40 2.71 25.98 61.08
N ARG A 41 3.94 25.55 60.73
CA ARG A 41 4.93 25.12 61.73
C ARG A 41 5.42 26.26 62.56
N VAL A 42 5.82 27.39 61.92
CA VAL A 42 6.23 28.61 62.63
C VAL A 42 5.13 29.13 63.55
N ASP A 43 3.89 29.15 63.09
CA ASP A 43 2.72 29.60 63.90
C ASP A 43 2.50 28.70 65.13
N ARG A 44 2.70 27.38 65.00
CA ARG A 44 2.67 26.46 66.14
C ARG A 44 3.78 26.72 67.15
N GLN A 45 5.03 26.90 66.65
CA GLN A 45 6.19 27.21 67.49
C GLN A 45 6.00 28.49 68.25
N LEU A 46 5.51 29.58 67.58
CA LEU A 46 5.17 30.85 68.22
C LEU A 46 4.08 30.65 69.23
N SER A 47 3.07 29.85 69.00
CA SER A 47 1.97 29.54 69.93
C SER A 47 2.46 28.84 71.19
N ASP A 48 3.33 27.86 71.01
CA ASP A 48 3.88 27.07 72.12
C ASP A 48 4.78 27.97 73.02
N LEU A 49 5.62 28.79 72.40
CA LEU A 49 6.45 29.75 73.10
C LEU A 49 5.58 30.78 73.89
N THR A 50 4.55 31.36 73.27
CA THR A 50 3.70 32.29 73.88
C THR A 50 2.92 31.68 75.07
N ARG A 51 2.47 30.43 75.00
CA ARG A 51 1.86 29.69 76.12
C ARG A 51 2.84 29.49 77.28
N ALA A 52 4.09 28.99 76.92
CA ALA A 52 5.12 28.76 77.92
C ALA A 52 5.48 30.07 78.72
N PHE A 53 5.43 31.22 78.07
CA PHE A 53 5.59 32.55 78.73
C PHE A 53 4.37 32.91 79.60
N ALA A 54 3.14 32.60 79.16
CA ALA A 54 1.92 32.89 79.92
C ALA A 54 1.81 32.04 81.20
N ASP A 55 2.24 30.74 81.09
CA ASP A 55 2.17 29.79 82.23
C ASP A 55 3.24 30.05 83.35
N ARG A 56 4.24 30.90 83.06
CA ARG A 56 5.31 31.22 84.03
C ARG A 56 5.28 32.75 84.41
N PRO A 57 4.40 33.18 85.30
CA PRO A 57 4.22 34.60 85.62
C PRO A 57 5.49 35.26 86.18
N GLY A 58 6.41 34.46 86.77
CA GLY A 58 7.72 34.96 87.23
C GLY A 58 8.68 35.38 86.15
N LEU A 59 8.58 34.80 84.90
CA LEU A 59 9.39 35.16 83.78
C LEU A 59 8.94 36.47 83.15
N GLY A 60 7.64 36.73 83.08
CA GLY A 60 7.06 38.00 82.59
C GLY A 60 7.50 39.14 83.48
N ARG A 61 7.50 38.98 84.81
CA ARG A 61 7.94 39.99 85.74
C ARG A 61 9.42 40.30 85.65
N ARG A 62 10.30 39.32 85.38
CA ARG A 62 11.75 39.50 85.12
C ARG A 62 12.05 40.22 83.86
N LEU A 63 11.21 40.07 82.84
CA LEU A 63 11.33 40.80 81.59
C LEU A 63 10.98 42.28 81.66
N VAL A 64 10.17 42.70 82.68
CA VAL A 64 9.66 44.07 82.78
C VAL A 64 10.44 44.87 83.80
N THR A 65 11.12 44.25 84.82
CA THR A 65 11.76 45.01 85.90
C THR A 65 13.06 45.72 85.44
N PRO A 66 13.17 47.05 85.52
CA PRO A 66 14.41 47.79 85.18
C PRO A 66 15.44 47.50 86.26
N GLY A 67 16.67 47.07 85.82
CA GLY A 67 17.78 46.98 86.75
C GLY A 67 18.37 45.58 87.08
N THR A 68 17.83 44.48 86.56
CA THR A 68 18.49 43.17 86.66
C THR A 68 19.47 43.02 85.47
N PRO A 69 20.81 42.93 85.77
CA PRO A 69 21.75 42.67 84.68
C PRO A 69 21.41 41.34 84.02
N ALA A 70 21.36 41.33 82.72
CA ALA A 70 21.14 40.13 81.90
C ALA A 70 22.38 39.21 82.02
N ASN A 71 22.50 38.58 83.23
CA ASN A 71 23.58 37.59 83.41
C ASN A 71 23.11 36.24 82.90
N GLY A 72 23.54 35.86 81.74
CA GLY A 72 23.87 34.50 81.35
C GLY A 72 22.79 33.58 80.84
N SER A 73 21.58 34.03 80.53
CA SER A 73 20.55 33.14 80.02
C SER A 73 19.59 33.77 78.94
N ASP A 74 20.05 34.85 78.34
CA ASP A 74 19.31 35.47 77.20
C ASP A 74 19.52 34.75 75.89
N ASN A 75 19.92 33.45 75.93
CA ASN A 75 20.00 32.62 74.75
C ASN A 75 18.61 32.16 74.29
N LEU A 76 17.84 33.04 73.79
CA LEU A 76 16.77 32.67 72.87
C LEU A 76 17.43 32.08 71.67
N PRO A 77 16.86 31.00 71.09
CA PRO A 77 17.33 30.54 69.81
C PRO A 77 17.48 31.70 68.84
N THR A 78 18.54 31.75 68.05
CA THR A 78 19.01 32.91 67.26
C THR A 78 17.96 33.48 66.27
N ASP A 79 16.88 32.75 66.00
CA ASP A 79 15.83 33.10 65.05
C ASP A 79 14.62 33.77 65.68
N TYR A 80 14.65 33.96 67.02
CA TYR A 80 13.52 34.58 67.78
C TYR A 80 13.93 35.91 68.29
N ARG A 81 12.93 36.84 68.28
CA ARG A 81 12.98 38.15 69.00
C ARG A 81 11.78 38.34 69.86
N VAL A 82 11.98 38.83 71.05
CA VAL A 82 10.89 39.18 71.91
C VAL A 82 10.98 40.66 72.21
N LEU A 83 9.93 41.41 71.89
CA LEU A 83 9.85 42.85 72.13
C LEU A 83 8.69 43.09 73.15
N VAL A 84 9.02 43.84 74.17
CA VAL A 84 8.07 44.13 75.23
C VAL A 84 7.61 45.61 75.08
N PHE A 85 6.32 45.83 75.22
CA PHE A 85 5.65 47.12 75.05
C PHE A 85 4.87 47.49 76.30
N THR A 86 4.87 48.78 76.65
CA THR A 86 3.96 49.34 77.67
C THR A 86 2.49 49.27 77.18
N PRO A 87 1.49 49.42 78.08
CA PRO A 87 0.11 49.51 77.67
C PRO A 87 -0.17 50.62 76.65
N GLY A 88 0.64 51.71 76.68
CA GLY A 88 0.58 52.81 75.71
C GLY A 88 1.27 52.56 74.38
N GLY A 89 1.91 51.37 74.18
CA GLY A 89 2.51 51.02 72.90
C GLY A 89 3.96 51.42 72.70
N THR A 90 4.64 51.92 73.77
CA THR A 90 6.08 52.24 73.66
C THR A 90 6.94 50.99 73.89
N PRO A 91 7.92 50.68 73.04
CA PRO A 91 8.82 49.51 73.22
C PRO A 91 9.73 49.78 74.43
N THR A 92 9.78 48.89 75.40
CA THR A 92 10.58 48.98 76.62
C THR A 92 11.85 48.14 76.60
N ARG A 93 11.82 46.93 75.98
CA ARG A 93 12.93 46.04 75.91
C ARG A 93 12.88 45.14 74.64
N ALA A 94 14.02 44.77 74.11
CA ALA A 94 14.14 43.80 73.06
C ALA A 94 15.12 42.70 73.50
N PHE A 95 14.75 41.43 73.31
CA PHE A 95 15.59 40.23 73.59
C PHE A 95 15.81 39.47 72.32
N GLY A 96 16.99 38.74 72.22
CA GLY A 96 17.35 37.94 71.06
C GLY A 96 18.12 38.72 69.98
N GLN A 97 18.44 40.00 70.23
CA GLN A 97 19.29 40.77 69.29
C GLN A 97 20.76 40.50 69.56
N ARG A 98 21.51 40.13 68.55
CA ARG A 98 23.00 39.97 68.64
C ARG A 98 23.63 41.34 68.50
N GLU A 99 24.80 41.53 69.19
CA GLU A 99 25.61 42.68 68.98
C GLU A 99 26.01 42.86 67.55
N GLY A 100 25.72 43.99 66.89
CA GLY A 100 26.01 44.27 65.49
C GLY A 100 24.87 43.94 64.49
N GLU A 101 23.82 43.33 64.89
CA GLU A 101 22.65 43.03 64.04
C GLU A 101 21.76 44.25 63.90
N THR A 102 21.61 44.81 62.66
CA THR A 102 20.85 46.04 62.39
C THR A 102 19.41 45.80 61.98
N GLY A 103 18.99 44.49 61.72
CA GLY A 103 17.68 44.07 61.26
C GLY A 103 16.76 43.60 62.42
N GLY A 104 15.45 43.69 62.23
CA GLY A 104 14.44 43.16 63.12
C GLY A 104 13.02 43.37 62.57
N PRO A 105 12.00 42.85 63.27
CA PRO A 105 10.63 42.99 62.80
C PRO A 105 10.19 44.45 62.84
N GLN A 106 9.70 44.99 61.74
CA GLN A 106 9.08 46.30 61.65
C GLN A 106 7.63 46.21 62.19
N LEU A 107 7.51 46.29 63.51
CA LEU A 107 6.21 46.13 64.18
C LEU A 107 5.30 47.37 64.02
N PRO A 108 4.00 47.17 63.72
CA PRO A 108 3.03 48.26 63.86
C PRO A 108 2.89 48.66 65.33
N ALA A 109 2.30 49.81 65.61
CA ALA A 109 2.00 50.24 66.97
C ALA A 109 1.14 49.23 67.76
N ILE A 110 1.68 48.65 68.85
CA ILE A 110 1.03 47.62 69.66
C ILE A 110 0.53 48.33 70.93
N ASN A 111 -0.71 48.83 70.94
CA ASN A 111 -1.37 49.44 72.03
C ASN A 111 -2.72 48.75 72.37
N GLU A 112 -3.42 49.14 73.38
CA GLU A 112 -4.63 48.48 73.85
C GLU A 112 -5.75 48.41 72.78
N ALA A 113 -5.79 49.37 71.86
CA ALA A 113 -6.75 49.37 70.73
C ALA A 113 -6.40 48.42 69.61
N THR A 114 -5.11 48.24 69.25
CA THR A 114 -4.65 47.39 68.17
C THR A 114 -4.36 45.98 68.63
N ALA A 115 -4.02 45.78 69.92
CA ALA A 115 -3.67 44.48 70.49
C ALA A 115 -4.82 43.46 70.42
N ALA A 116 -6.08 43.89 70.56
CA ALA A 116 -7.23 42.98 70.46
C ALA A 116 -7.31 42.21 69.12
N THR A 117 -6.91 42.83 68.01
CA THR A 117 -6.93 42.23 66.74
C THR A 117 -5.61 41.39 66.46
N GLN A 118 -4.48 41.87 66.96
CA GLN A 118 -3.17 41.31 66.78
C GLN A 118 -2.89 40.04 67.64
N ILE A 119 -3.61 39.90 68.78
CA ILE A 119 -3.52 38.74 69.66
C ILE A 119 -4.20 37.47 69.04
N GLN A 120 -5.19 37.67 68.16
CA GLN A 120 -6.04 36.57 67.66
C GLN A 120 -5.27 35.63 66.74
N ALA A 121 -4.40 36.16 65.86
CA ALA A 121 -3.65 35.35 64.90
C ALA A 121 -2.22 35.85 64.60
N PRO A 122 -1.27 35.01 64.33
CA PRO A 122 0.06 35.43 63.88
C PRO A 122 -0.03 36.21 62.56
N PHE A 123 0.78 37.28 62.42
CA PHE A 123 0.85 38.11 61.22
C PHE A 123 2.32 38.26 60.74
N THR A 124 2.53 38.63 59.48
CA THR A 124 3.84 38.79 58.90
C THR A 124 4.17 40.29 58.76
N VAL A 125 5.40 40.66 59.12
CA VAL A 125 5.92 42.03 59.02
C VAL A 125 7.24 42.00 58.26
N PRO A 126 7.60 43.08 57.52
CA PRO A 126 8.91 43.20 56.89
C PRO A 126 10.01 43.35 57.93
N ASP A 127 11.26 43.16 57.52
CA ASP A 127 12.45 43.44 58.28
C ASP A 127 12.83 44.94 58.15
N THR A 128 13.34 45.53 59.23
CA THR A 128 13.73 46.96 59.28
C THR A 128 14.96 47.26 58.43
N ALA A 129 15.79 46.30 58.21
CA ALA A 129 17.02 46.40 57.36
C ALA A 129 16.87 45.79 55.95
N GLY A 130 15.64 45.39 55.55
CA GLY A 130 15.36 44.80 54.23
C GLY A 130 15.75 43.33 54.11
N GLY A 131 15.90 42.65 55.24
CA GLY A 131 16.09 41.17 55.30
C GLY A 131 14.81 40.38 55.08
N ALA A 132 14.83 39.10 55.43
CA ALA A 132 13.66 38.23 55.37
C ALA A 132 12.53 38.72 56.31
N SER A 133 11.30 38.43 55.89
CA SER A 133 10.12 38.81 56.68
C SER A 133 10.09 38.12 58.04
N TRP A 134 9.38 38.69 58.98
CA TRP A 134 9.21 38.14 60.33
C TRP A 134 7.76 37.70 60.54
N ARG A 135 7.58 36.54 61.17
CA ARG A 135 6.29 36.07 61.64
C ARG A 135 6.15 36.44 63.10
N VAL A 136 5.09 37.15 63.45
CA VAL A 136 4.90 37.77 64.78
C VAL A 136 3.62 37.29 65.41
N ARG A 137 3.70 36.99 66.73
CA ARG A 137 2.51 36.77 67.61
C ARG A 137 2.61 37.64 68.77
N VAL A 138 1.49 38.39 69.06
CA VAL A 138 1.38 39.26 70.20
C VAL A 138 0.64 38.52 71.33
N MET A 139 1.10 38.74 72.56
CA MET A 139 0.44 38.24 73.78
C MET A 139 0.33 39.33 74.81
N ARG A 140 -0.67 39.22 75.67
CA ARG A 140 -0.85 40.12 76.84
C ARG A 140 0.01 39.65 78.00
N ILE A 141 0.69 40.59 78.65
CA ILE A 141 1.46 40.36 79.90
C ILE A 141 0.93 41.28 80.96
N PRO A 142 1.23 41.01 82.27
CA PRO A 142 0.59 41.84 83.37
C PRO A 142 0.82 43.29 83.22
N ASP A 143 1.92 43.76 82.70
CA ASP A 143 2.28 45.22 82.62
C ASP A 143 2.34 45.74 81.16
N GLY A 144 1.63 45.10 80.20
CA GLY A 144 1.59 45.56 78.83
C GLY A 144 1.44 44.43 77.81
N PHE A 145 2.23 44.45 76.73
CA PHE A 145 2.18 43.50 75.67
C PHE A 145 3.58 42.96 75.34
N ALA A 146 3.69 41.69 74.94
CA ALA A 146 4.90 41.11 74.37
C ALA A 146 4.64 40.62 72.95
N ALA A 147 5.53 40.94 72.00
CA ALA A 147 5.53 40.43 70.66
C ALA A 147 6.66 39.45 70.52
N VAL A 148 6.33 38.20 70.23
CA VAL A 148 7.32 37.15 69.89
C VAL A 148 7.37 37.04 68.37
N ALA A 149 8.54 37.30 67.82
CA ALA A 149 8.79 37.29 66.39
C ALA A 149 9.77 36.23 66.07
N GLN A 150 9.54 35.53 64.95
CA GLN A 150 10.48 34.53 64.36
C GLN A 150 10.83 34.92 62.93
N SER A 151 12.11 34.91 62.60
CA SER A 151 12.57 35.17 61.21
C SER A 151 12.06 34.11 60.25
N LEU A 152 11.63 34.53 59.09
CA LEU A 152 11.23 33.65 57.97
C LEU A 152 12.38 33.40 57.01
N ASP A 153 13.64 33.78 57.34
CA ASP A 153 14.79 33.60 56.45
C ASP A 153 14.95 32.17 56.01
N THR A 154 14.84 31.21 56.94
CA THR A 154 14.91 29.76 56.64
C THR A 154 13.77 29.31 55.71
N VAL A 155 12.55 29.84 55.88
CA VAL A 155 11.38 29.54 55.05
C VAL A 155 11.57 30.12 53.65
N GLU A 156 12.05 31.36 53.55
CA GLU A 156 12.30 32.03 52.27
C GLU A 156 13.47 31.41 51.53
N ALA A 157 14.58 31.06 52.24
CA ALA A 157 15.73 30.35 51.66
C ALA A 157 15.32 28.98 51.14
N THR A 158 14.58 28.19 51.92
CA THR A 158 14.09 26.86 51.50
C THR A 158 13.17 26.97 50.28
N THR A 159 12.26 27.96 50.31
CA THR A 159 11.35 28.20 49.17
C THR A 159 12.13 28.60 47.90
N ARG A 160 13.11 29.45 48.01
CA ARG A 160 13.96 29.89 46.89
C ARG A 160 14.76 28.68 46.33
N GLN A 161 15.37 27.91 47.23
CA GLN A 161 16.10 26.69 46.83
C GLN A 161 15.18 25.71 46.10
N LEU A 162 13.94 25.50 46.57
CA LEU A 162 12.96 24.64 45.93
C LEU A 162 12.65 25.13 44.52
N VAL A 163 12.37 26.44 44.35
CA VAL A 163 12.06 27.04 43.03
C VAL A 163 13.24 26.83 42.04
N VAL A 164 14.49 27.02 42.53
CA VAL A 164 15.68 26.81 41.70
C VAL A 164 15.79 25.35 41.30
N ILE A 165 15.64 24.41 42.24
CA ILE A 165 15.73 22.95 41.91
C ILE A 165 14.62 22.56 40.94
N GLU A 166 13.36 22.97 41.20
CA GLU A 166 12.23 22.65 40.28
C GLU A 166 12.43 23.27 38.90
N SER A 167 12.99 24.49 38.81
CA SER A 167 13.28 25.13 37.53
C SER A 167 14.37 24.38 36.73
N VAL A 168 15.48 23.99 37.39
CA VAL A 168 16.57 23.25 36.76
C VAL A 168 16.13 21.87 36.33
N VAL A 169 15.46 21.13 37.23
CA VAL A 169 14.95 19.78 36.92
C VAL A 169 13.89 19.83 35.82
N GLY A 170 12.96 20.80 35.89
CA GLY A 170 11.93 21.03 34.89
C GLY A 170 12.51 21.35 33.51
N ALA A 171 13.52 22.22 33.43
CA ALA A 171 14.19 22.55 32.19
C ALA A 171 14.91 21.33 31.59
N LEU A 172 15.63 20.54 32.42
CA LEU A 172 16.29 19.33 31.98
C LEU A 172 15.30 18.30 31.43
N LEU A 173 14.19 18.12 32.13
CA LEU A 173 13.11 17.20 31.74
C LEU A 173 12.46 17.61 30.42
N LEU A 174 12.24 18.89 30.17
CA LEU A 174 11.74 19.41 28.90
C LEU A 174 12.72 19.17 27.75
N VAL A 175 14.03 19.35 27.98
CA VAL A 175 15.07 19.07 26.96
C VAL A 175 15.08 17.58 26.63
N VAL A 176 15.05 16.70 27.63
CA VAL A 176 15.02 15.24 27.41
C VAL A 176 13.75 14.84 26.68
N LEU A 177 12.60 15.30 27.13
CA LEU A 177 11.29 15.02 26.51
C LEU A 177 11.24 15.51 25.06
N GLY A 178 11.76 16.71 24.80
CA GLY A 178 11.87 17.27 23.44
C GLY A 178 12.77 16.43 22.53
N SER A 179 13.94 16.02 23.03
CA SER A 179 14.87 15.18 22.28
C SER A 179 14.33 13.79 21.96
N VAL A 180 13.78 13.14 22.97
CA VAL A 180 13.14 11.81 22.81
C VAL A 180 11.91 11.91 21.90
N GLY A 181 11.03 12.88 22.17
CA GLY A 181 9.82 13.10 21.35
C GLY A 181 10.16 13.38 19.89
N PHE A 182 11.15 14.24 19.63
CA PHE A 182 11.63 14.51 18.27
C PHE A 182 12.16 13.23 17.59
N SER A 183 12.95 12.42 18.30
CA SER A 183 13.52 11.18 17.77
C SER A 183 12.45 10.15 17.44
N VAL A 184 11.50 9.93 18.35
CA VAL A 184 10.38 8.99 18.18
C VAL A 184 9.51 9.40 16.98
N VAL A 185 9.11 10.68 16.91
CA VAL A 185 8.30 11.19 15.80
C VAL A 185 9.05 11.12 14.46
N ARG A 186 10.35 11.40 14.47
CA ARG A 186 11.18 11.30 13.26
C ARG A 186 11.30 9.87 12.76
N LEU A 187 11.54 8.91 13.65
CA LEU A 187 11.65 7.49 13.30
C LEU A 187 10.29 6.92 12.86
N GLY A 188 9.22 7.21 13.61
CA GLY A 188 7.88 6.70 13.32
C GLY A 188 7.27 7.23 12.02
N LEU A 189 7.61 8.46 11.60
CA LEU A 189 7.12 9.05 10.35
C LEU A 189 8.09 8.89 9.15
N ARG A 190 9.24 8.23 9.33
CA ARG A 190 10.19 7.97 8.23
C ARG A 190 9.60 7.08 7.13
N PRO A 191 8.83 6.01 7.43
CA PRO A 191 8.18 5.18 6.41
C PRO A 191 7.24 5.97 5.49
N LEU A 192 6.46 6.91 6.04
CA LEU A 192 5.56 7.75 5.23
C LEU A 192 6.29 8.62 4.23
N THR A 193 7.46 9.18 4.62
CA THR A 193 8.29 9.98 3.69
C THR A 193 8.85 9.11 2.55
N ARG A 194 9.19 7.86 2.84
CA ARG A 194 9.64 6.90 1.80
C ARG A 194 8.51 6.52 0.84
N MET A 195 7.28 6.34 1.37
CA MET A 195 6.09 6.09 0.54
C MET A 195 5.80 7.27 -0.39
N GLU A 196 5.90 8.51 0.11
CA GLU A 196 5.77 9.73 -0.70
C GLU A 196 6.79 9.76 -1.86
N GLN A 197 8.06 9.49 -1.55
CA GLN A 197 9.11 9.43 -2.57
C GLN A 197 8.89 8.30 -3.59
N THR A 198 8.42 7.13 -3.13
CA THR A 198 8.08 6.02 -4.02
C THR A 198 6.91 6.39 -4.92
N ALA A 199 5.86 7.01 -4.37
CA ALA A 199 4.70 7.46 -5.15
C ALA A 199 5.08 8.55 -6.18
N ALA A 200 5.98 9.47 -5.83
CA ALA A 200 6.51 10.47 -6.78
C ALA A 200 7.27 9.81 -7.92
N ALA A 201 8.19 8.87 -7.62
CA ALA A 201 8.94 8.15 -8.66
C ALA A 201 8.05 7.34 -9.60
N ILE A 202 6.95 6.76 -9.08
CA ILE A 202 5.96 6.05 -9.90
C ILE A 202 5.19 7.02 -10.81
N ALA A 203 4.84 8.21 -10.30
CA ALA A 203 4.21 9.25 -11.11
C ALA A 203 5.12 9.74 -12.24
N ASP A 204 6.44 9.71 -12.04
CA ASP A 204 7.46 10.00 -13.05
C ASP A 204 7.74 8.82 -14.01
N GLY A 205 7.02 7.67 -13.85
CA GLY A 205 7.05 6.55 -14.78
C GLY A 205 7.83 5.31 -14.31
N ASP A 206 8.44 5.32 -13.12
CA ASP A 206 9.14 4.14 -12.55
C ASP A 206 8.14 3.18 -11.89
N LEU A 207 7.43 2.39 -12.71
CA LEU A 207 6.39 1.46 -12.26
C LEU A 207 6.93 0.21 -11.55
N ASP A 208 8.23 -0.05 -11.63
CA ASP A 208 8.83 -1.22 -10.99
C ASP A 208 9.26 -0.94 -9.55
N ARG A 209 9.26 0.32 -9.16
CA ARG A 209 9.60 0.73 -7.79
C ARG A 209 8.57 0.24 -6.78
N ARG A 210 9.06 -0.18 -5.61
CA ARG A 210 8.23 -0.72 -4.53
C ARG A 210 8.53 -0.01 -3.22
N VAL A 211 7.52 0.04 -2.35
CA VAL A 211 7.66 0.53 -0.98
C VAL A 211 8.45 -0.50 -0.17
N PRO A 212 9.57 -0.11 0.46
CA PRO A 212 10.44 -1.06 1.16
C PRO A 212 9.87 -1.51 2.51
N ASP A 213 9.06 -0.67 3.18
CA ASP A 213 8.50 -0.95 4.50
C ASP A 213 7.18 -1.74 4.38
N THR A 214 7.25 -3.05 4.65
CA THR A 214 6.12 -4.00 4.53
C THR A 214 5.88 -4.82 5.80
N ASP A 215 6.38 -4.38 6.97
CA ASP A 215 6.16 -5.10 8.24
C ASP A 215 4.67 -5.06 8.63
N SER A 216 4.04 -6.24 8.65
CA SER A 216 2.61 -6.40 8.95
C SER A 216 2.19 -5.98 10.35
N ARG A 217 3.15 -5.89 11.27
CA ARG A 217 2.90 -5.53 12.66
C ARG A 217 2.68 -4.04 12.85
N THR A 218 3.07 -3.22 11.86
CA THR A 218 2.90 -1.76 11.89
C THR A 218 1.81 -1.31 10.92
N GLU A 219 1.13 -0.20 11.23
CA GLU A 219 0.10 0.42 10.38
C GLU A 219 0.71 0.85 9.04
N THR A 220 1.89 1.44 9.08
CA THR A 220 2.64 1.89 7.90
C THR A 220 3.06 0.72 7.03
N GLY A 221 3.48 -0.39 7.62
CA GLY A 221 3.85 -1.59 6.87
C GLY A 221 2.65 -2.30 6.22
N ARG A 222 1.48 -2.30 6.88
CA ARG A 222 0.23 -2.79 6.25
C ARG A 222 -0.16 -1.93 5.05
N LEU A 223 -0.05 -0.60 5.19
CA LEU A 223 -0.28 0.33 4.08
C LEU A 223 0.72 0.11 2.94
N GLY A 224 2.00 -0.09 3.26
CA GLY A 224 3.06 -0.40 2.27
C GLY A 224 2.75 -1.65 1.44
N ARG A 225 2.27 -2.73 2.08
CA ARG A 225 1.85 -3.95 1.38
C ARG A 225 0.63 -3.75 0.49
N ALA A 226 -0.39 -3.07 0.99
CA ALA A 226 -1.59 -2.76 0.20
C ALA A 226 -1.22 -1.93 -1.04
N LEU A 227 -0.35 -0.93 -0.88
CA LEU A 227 0.16 -0.13 -1.99
C LEU A 227 0.97 -0.96 -2.99
N ASN A 228 1.88 -1.85 -2.53
CA ASN A 228 2.64 -2.74 -3.40
C ASN A 228 1.74 -3.70 -4.18
N THR A 229 0.66 -4.21 -3.57
CA THR A 229 -0.33 -5.05 -4.26
C THR A 229 -1.06 -4.27 -5.35
N MET A 230 -1.49 -3.04 -5.06
CA MET A 230 -2.12 -2.16 -6.04
C MET A 230 -1.17 -1.84 -7.21
N LEU A 231 0.08 -1.50 -6.91
CA LEU A 231 1.12 -1.25 -7.91
C LEU A 231 1.41 -2.46 -8.79
N GLY A 232 1.44 -3.66 -8.20
CA GLY A 232 1.58 -4.91 -8.93
C GLY A 232 0.45 -5.11 -9.96
N ARG A 233 -0.79 -4.87 -9.56
CA ARG A 233 -1.96 -4.95 -10.45
C ARG A 233 -1.91 -3.90 -11.56
N LEU A 234 -1.55 -2.65 -11.23
CA LEU A 234 -1.41 -1.58 -12.20
C LEU A 234 -0.34 -1.89 -13.24
N ALA A 235 0.87 -2.30 -12.81
CA ALA A 235 1.95 -2.66 -13.70
C ALA A 235 1.59 -3.85 -14.61
N SER A 236 0.88 -4.87 -14.10
CA SER A 236 0.40 -5.98 -14.92
C SER A 236 -0.63 -5.55 -15.95
N ALA A 237 -1.59 -4.70 -15.57
CA ALA A 237 -2.60 -4.17 -16.49
C ALA A 237 -1.97 -3.32 -17.62
N MET A 238 -0.98 -2.48 -17.29
CA MET A 238 -0.27 -1.68 -18.29
C MET A 238 0.53 -2.56 -19.25
N ARG A 239 1.27 -3.54 -18.76
CA ARG A 239 1.98 -4.51 -19.62
C ARG A 239 1.04 -5.32 -20.52
N GLN A 240 -0.14 -5.69 -20.01
CA GLN A 240 -1.16 -6.37 -20.81
C GLN A 240 -1.68 -5.45 -21.94
N ARG A 241 -1.95 -4.18 -21.61
CA ARG A 241 -2.35 -3.18 -22.60
C ARG A 241 -1.29 -2.96 -23.69
N GLU A 242 -0.03 -2.77 -23.30
CA GLU A 242 1.08 -2.61 -24.25
C GLU A 242 1.22 -3.80 -25.18
N ARG A 243 1.10 -5.02 -24.65
CA ARG A 243 1.12 -6.26 -25.44
C ARG A 243 -0.08 -6.33 -26.40
N SER A 244 -1.26 -5.90 -25.97
CA SER A 244 -2.46 -5.85 -26.81
C SER A 244 -2.32 -4.80 -27.92
N GLU A 245 -1.82 -3.61 -27.60
CA GLU A 245 -1.55 -2.56 -28.61
C GLU A 245 -0.49 -3.00 -29.62
N ALA A 246 0.58 -3.65 -29.18
CA ALA A 246 1.61 -4.18 -30.07
C ALA A 246 1.09 -5.30 -30.99
N ARG A 247 0.18 -6.16 -30.48
CA ARG A 247 -0.51 -7.18 -31.28
C ARG A 247 -1.42 -6.54 -32.33
N LEU A 248 -2.22 -5.57 -31.93
CA LEU A 248 -3.12 -4.85 -32.83
C LEU A 248 -2.35 -4.12 -33.94
N ARG A 249 -1.26 -3.41 -33.60
CA ARG A 249 -0.42 -2.74 -34.61
C ARG A 249 0.15 -3.72 -35.64
N ARG A 250 0.65 -4.87 -35.19
CA ARG A 250 1.13 -5.92 -36.12
C ARG A 250 0.00 -6.44 -36.99
N PHE A 251 -1.16 -6.78 -36.40
CA PHE A 251 -2.33 -7.24 -37.13
C PHE A 251 -2.75 -6.27 -38.25
N VAL A 252 -2.83 -4.97 -37.94
CA VAL A 252 -3.20 -3.94 -38.93
C VAL A 252 -2.15 -3.82 -40.05
N ALA A 253 -0.86 -3.90 -39.68
CA ALA A 253 0.23 -3.85 -40.67
C ALA A 253 0.18 -5.05 -41.62
N ASP A 254 0.07 -6.28 -41.08
CA ASP A 254 0.03 -7.52 -41.85
C ASP A 254 -1.22 -7.57 -42.76
N ALA A 255 -2.40 -7.25 -42.21
CA ALA A 255 -3.64 -7.16 -43.00
C ALA A 255 -3.53 -6.16 -44.16
N SER A 256 -2.91 -4.98 -43.90
CA SER A 256 -2.71 -3.95 -44.92
C SER A 256 -1.78 -4.44 -46.07
N HIS A 257 -0.72 -5.21 -45.73
CA HIS A 257 0.17 -5.77 -46.71
C HIS A 257 -0.53 -6.84 -47.57
N GLU A 258 -1.29 -7.73 -46.94
CA GLU A 258 -1.95 -8.84 -47.66
C GLU A 258 -3.17 -8.38 -48.47
N LEU A 259 -3.82 -7.28 -48.10
CA LEU A 259 -4.88 -6.65 -48.91
C LEU A 259 -4.31 -5.85 -50.10
N ARG A 260 -3.12 -5.26 -49.96
CA ARG A 260 -2.51 -4.45 -51.01
C ARG A 260 -2.11 -5.27 -52.23
N THR A 261 -1.61 -6.47 -52.04
CA THR A 261 -1.13 -7.36 -53.11
C THR A 261 -2.22 -7.76 -54.10
N PRO A 262 -3.37 -8.35 -53.69
CA PRO A 262 -4.48 -8.66 -54.59
C PRO A 262 -5.08 -7.40 -55.26
N LEU A 263 -5.18 -6.29 -54.52
CA LEU A 263 -5.68 -5.04 -55.09
C LEU A 263 -4.76 -4.54 -56.22
N THR A 264 -3.44 -4.69 -56.05
CA THR A 264 -2.47 -4.34 -57.12
C THR A 264 -2.62 -5.25 -58.31
N SER A 265 -2.88 -6.55 -58.14
CA SER A 265 -3.16 -7.51 -59.21
C SER A 265 -4.43 -7.14 -59.96
N ILE A 266 -5.54 -6.88 -59.27
CA ILE A 266 -6.81 -6.45 -59.86
C ILE A 266 -6.60 -5.19 -60.71
N ARG A 267 -5.91 -4.19 -60.15
CA ARG A 267 -5.60 -2.94 -60.85
C ARG A 267 -4.76 -3.23 -62.12
N GLY A 268 -3.75 -4.10 -62.02
CA GLY A 268 -2.92 -4.46 -63.13
C GLY A 268 -3.68 -5.13 -64.27
N PHE A 269 -4.58 -6.08 -63.96
CA PHE A 269 -5.45 -6.71 -64.96
C PHE A 269 -6.43 -5.71 -65.62
N ALA A 270 -7.02 -4.81 -64.80
CA ALA A 270 -7.87 -3.74 -65.32
C ALA A 270 -7.11 -2.77 -66.23
N GLU A 271 -5.86 -2.41 -65.92
CA GLU A 271 -5.00 -1.58 -66.77
C GLU A 271 -4.63 -2.29 -68.07
N LEU A 272 -4.34 -3.58 -68.06
CA LEU A 272 -4.10 -4.39 -69.29
C LEU A 272 -5.32 -4.39 -70.19
N TYR A 273 -6.50 -4.60 -69.67
CA TYR A 273 -7.75 -4.51 -70.44
C TYR A 273 -7.92 -3.15 -71.08
N ARG A 274 -7.68 -2.04 -70.39
CA ARG A 274 -7.79 -0.68 -70.91
C ARG A 274 -6.78 -0.31 -71.97
N ARG A 275 -5.61 -0.93 -71.98
CA ARG A 275 -4.55 -0.71 -73.01
C ARG A 275 -4.83 -1.44 -74.30
N GLY A 276 -5.94 -2.17 -74.42
CA GLY A 276 -6.40 -2.72 -75.68
C GLY A 276 -6.03 -4.18 -75.91
N ASP A 277 -5.46 -4.87 -74.88
CA ASP A 277 -5.30 -6.32 -74.95
C ASP A 277 -6.65 -7.00 -74.72
N ARG A 278 -7.45 -7.01 -75.80
CA ARG A 278 -8.80 -7.63 -75.82
C ARG A 278 -8.79 -9.06 -76.30
N SER A 279 -7.62 -9.63 -76.54
CA SER A 279 -7.50 -10.96 -77.11
C SER A 279 -7.95 -12.07 -76.10
N ASP A 280 -8.10 -11.74 -74.80
CA ASP A 280 -8.47 -12.73 -73.80
C ASP A 280 -9.26 -12.06 -72.63
N VAL A 281 -10.34 -11.37 -72.97
CA VAL A 281 -11.18 -10.66 -71.99
C VAL A 281 -11.73 -11.54 -70.89
N ASP A 282 -12.22 -12.71 -71.29
CA ASP A 282 -12.80 -13.66 -70.32
C ASP A 282 -11.76 -14.14 -69.30
N ARG A 283 -10.52 -14.35 -69.74
CA ARG A 283 -9.42 -14.71 -68.84
C ARG A 283 -9.02 -13.57 -67.89
N LEU A 284 -8.98 -12.32 -68.39
CA LEU A 284 -8.68 -11.17 -67.54
C LEU A 284 -9.79 -10.93 -66.51
N MET A 285 -11.06 -11.03 -66.92
CA MET A 285 -12.21 -10.91 -66.02
C MET A 285 -12.22 -12.05 -65.00
N GLY A 286 -12.00 -13.29 -65.42
CA GLY A 286 -11.87 -14.43 -64.51
C GLY A 286 -10.79 -14.23 -63.45
N ARG A 287 -9.62 -13.64 -63.82
CA ARG A 287 -8.55 -13.35 -62.88
C ARG A 287 -8.92 -12.26 -61.90
N ILE A 288 -9.67 -11.23 -62.32
CA ILE A 288 -10.19 -10.18 -61.42
C ILE A 288 -11.20 -10.78 -60.46
N GLU A 289 -12.12 -11.65 -60.94
CA GLU A 289 -13.12 -12.33 -60.12
C GLU A 289 -12.47 -13.24 -59.06
N GLU A 290 -11.52 -14.08 -59.49
CA GLU A 290 -10.73 -14.95 -58.59
C GLU A 290 -10.08 -14.16 -57.45
N GLU A 291 -9.45 -13.02 -57.79
CA GLU A 291 -8.75 -12.20 -56.83
C GLU A 291 -9.73 -11.43 -55.90
N ALA A 292 -10.92 -11.03 -56.43
CA ALA A 292 -11.97 -10.41 -55.62
C ALA A 292 -12.60 -11.40 -54.59
N VAL A 293 -12.87 -12.64 -55.03
CA VAL A 293 -13.34 -13.73 -54.16
C VAL A 293 -12.30 -14.00 -53.05
N ARG A 294 -11.04 -14.08 -53.43
CA ARG A 294 -9.92 -14.29 -52.49
C ARG A 294 -9.85 -13.15 -51.46
N MET A 295 -10.02 -11.89 -51.87
CA MET A 295 -10.09 -10.75 -50.96
C MET A 295 -11.27 -10.86 -49.99
N GLY A 296 -12.46 -11.29 -50.47
CA GLY A 296 -13.61 -11.54 -49.64
C GLY A 296 -13.30 -12.55 -48.53
N THR A 297 -12.77 -13.71 -48.90
CA THR A 297 -12.35 -14.74 -47.91
C THR A 297 -11.33 -14.23 -46.91
N LEU A 298 -10.34 -13.44 -47.37
CA LEU A 298 -9.34 -12.84 -46.50
C LEU A 298 -9.97 -11.89 -45.48
N VAL A 299 -10.93 -11.05 -45.89
CA VAL A 299 -11.65 -10.15 -44.99
C VAL A 299 -12.47 -10.91 -43.97
N ASP A 300 -13.18 -11.96 -44.40
CA ASP A 300 -13.97 -12.81 -43.51
C ASP A 300 -13.07 -13.52 -42.47
N ASP A 301 -11.92 -14.04 -42.91
CA ASP A 301 -10.90 -14.65 -42.05
C ASP A 301 -10.37 -13.65 -40.97
N LEU A 302 -10.09 -12.41 -41.40
CA LEU A 302 -9.63 -11.34 -40.52
C LEU A 302 -10.69 -10.92 -39.48
N LEU A 303 -11.95 -10.81 -39.94
CA LEU A 303 -13.08 -10.50 -39.05
C LEU A 303 -13.33 -11.63 -38.04
N LEU A 304 -13.17 -12.87 -38.47
CA LEU A 304 -13.27 -14.03 -37.59
C LEU A 304 -12.19 -14.01 -36.51
N LEU A 305 -10.91 -13.81 -36.89
CA LEU A 305 -9.81 -13.71 -35.94
C LEU A 305 -10.01 -12.57 -34.94
N ALA A 306 -10.50 -11.41 -35.39
CA ALA A 306 -10.81 -10.31 -34.51
C ALA A 306 -11.92 -10.65 -33.49
N LYS A 307 -12.98 -11.37 -33.93
CA LYS A 307 -14.06 -11.83 -33.03
C LYS A 307 -13.59 -12.87 -32.01
N LEU A 308 -12.71 -13.79 -32.41
CA LEU A 308 -12.15 -14.81 -31.50
C LEU A 308 -11.20 -14.20 -30.48
N ASP A 309 -10.38 -13.21 -30.88
CA ASP A 309 -9.51 -12.45 -29.96
C ASP A 309 -10.30 -11.67 -28.87
N GLU A 310 -11.57 -11.29 -29.14
CA GLU A 310 -12.45 -10.59 -28.20
C GLU A 310 -13.21 -11.52 -27.22
N GLN A 311 -12.97 -12.83 -27.25
CA GLN A 311 -13.64 -13.86 -26.42
C GLN A 311 -15.19 -13.76 -26.50
N ARG A 312 -15.75 -13.34 -27.63
CA ARG A 312 -17.21 -13.32 -27.80
C ARG A 312 -17.76 -14.73 -27.85
N SER A 313 -18.86 -14.92 -27.16
CA SER A 313 -19.51 -16.20 -26.90
C SER A 313 -19.62 -17.10 -28.13
N LEU A 314 -19.00 -18.29 -28.05
CA LEU A 314 -19.22 -19.39 -28.95
C LEU A 314 -20.66 -19.92 -28.70
N GLU A 315 -21.32 -20.42 -29.74
CA GLU A 315 -22.57 -21.16 -29.61
C GLU A 315 -22.25 -22.63 -29.24
N LEU A 316 -21.94 -22.83 -27.95
CA LEU A 316 -21.56 -24.16 -27.47
C LEU A 316 -22.71 -25.14 -27.45
N GLY A 317 -22.51 -26.26 -28.12
CA GLY A 317 -23.39 -27.42 -28.16
C GLY A 317 -22.61 -28.73 -28.09
N GLU A 318 -23.34 -29.85 -28.06
CA GLU A 318 -22.74 -31.17 -28.18
C GLU A 318 -22.42 -31.44 -29.67
N VAL A 319 -21.15 -31.72 -29.99
CA VAL A 319 -20.66 -31.91 -31.35
C VAL A 319 -19.99 -33.27 -31.47
N ASP A 320 -20.35 -34.03 -32.49
CA ASP A 320 -19.73 -35.30 -32.81
C ASP A 320 -18.63 -35.10 -33.86
N LEU A 321 -17.35 -35.28 -33.45
CA LEU A 321 -16.22 -35.13 -34.31
C LEU A 321 -16.17 -36.15 -35.46
N VAL A 322 -16.79 -37.33 -35.31
CA VAL A 322 -16.89 -38.34 -36.34
C VAL A 322 -17.73 -37.85 -37.53
N VAL A 323 -18.84 -37.16 -37.24
CA VAL A 323 -19.68 -36.53 -38.26
C VAL A 323 -18.92 -35.45 -39.03
N LEU A 324 -18.23 -34.55 -38.28
CA LEU A 324 -17.45 -33.47 -38.90
C LEU A 324 -16.33 -34.01 -39.80
N ALA A 325 -15.64 -35.07 -39.37
CA ALA A 325 -14.59 -35.71 -40.15
C ALA A 325 -15.15 -36.39 -41.40
N ALA A 326 -16.30 -37.08 -41.29
CA ALA A 326 -16.95 -37.74 -42.41
C ALA A 326 -17.42 -36.72 -43.47
N ASP A 327 -18.01 -35.60 -43.04
CA ASP A 327 -18.44 -34.53 -43.94
C ASP A 327 -17.22 -33.97 -44.73
N ALA A 328 -16.11 -33.65 -44.01
CA ALA A 328 -14.91 -33.08 -44.61
C ALA A 328 -14.25 -34.06 -45.64
N VAL A 329 -14.23 -35.36 -45.32
CA VAL A 329 -13.69 -36.39 -46.24
C VAL A 329 -14.60 -36.54 -47.46
N HIS A 330 -15.90 -36.48 -47.27
CA HIS A 330 -16.87 -36.53 -48.36
C HIS A 330 -16.71 -35.34 -49.31
N ASP A 331 -16.63 -34.14 -48.78
CA ASP A 331 -16.44 -32.91 -49.57
C ASP A 331 -15.16 -32.96 -50.43
N VAL A 332 -14.05 -33.47 -49.88
CA VAL A 332 -12.81 -33.67 -50.67
C VAL A 332 -12.98 -34.72 -51.73
N SER A 333 -13.66 -35.85 -51.43
CA SER A 333 -13.89 -36.92 -52.42
C SER A 333 -14.72 -36.46 -53.60
N VAL A 334 -15.65 -35.52 -53.40
CA VAL A 334 -16.45 -34.90 -54.48
C VAL A 334 -15.63 -33.93 -55.34
N ARG A 335 -14.73 -33.14 -54.69
CA ARG A 335 -13.92 -32.11 -55.40
C ARG A 335 -12.71 -32.65 -56.10
N ASP A 336 -12.07 -33.69 -55.54
CA ASP A 336 -10.86 -34.37 -56.07
C ASP A 336 -11.05 -35.89 -55.96
N PRO A 337 -11.80 -36.51 -56.91
CA PRO A 337 -12.11 -37.95 -56.85
C PRO A 337 -10.88 -38.86 -56.93
N ASP A 338 -9.77 -38.37 -57.46
CA ASP A 338 -8.51 -39.11 -57.59
C ASP A 338 -7.70 -39.12 -56.30
N ARG A 339 -8.07 -38.30 -55.35
CA ARG A 339 -7.40 -38.18 -54.06
C ARG A 339 -7.77 -39.30 -53.10
N ARG A 340 -6.78 -40.05 -52.61
CA ARG A 340 -6.99 -41.14 -51.66
C ARG A 340 -7.10 -40.57 -50.24
N VAL A 341 -8.32 -40.30 -49.79
CA VAL A 341 -8.60 -39.88 -48.40
C VAL A 341 -9.23 -41.06 -47.67
N ARG A 342 -8.61 -41.48 -46.55
CA ARG A 342 -9.13 -42.54 -45.68
C ARG A 342 -9.63 -41.92 -44.37
N LEU A 343 -10.83 -42.35 -43.93
CA LEU A 343 -11.34 -42.03 -42.62
C LEU A 343 -11.22 -43.24 -41.70
N GLU A 344 -10.65 -43.03 -40.51
CA GLU A 344 -10.50 -44.03 -39.45
C GLU A 344 -11.23 -43.51 -38.21
N THR A 345 -12.27 -44.23 -37.73
CA THR A 345 -13.12 -43.84 -36.62
C THR A 345 -13.26 -44.98 -35.62
N PRO A 346 -13.56 -44.72 -34.36
CA PRO A 346 -13.99 -45.75 -33.43
C PRO A 346 -15.43 -46.23 -33.76
N ASP A 347 -15.85 -47.27 -33.09
CA ASP A 347 -17.20 -47.83 -33.25
C ASP A 347 -18.37 -46.97 -32.74
N GLY A 348 -18.06 -45.85 -32.08
CA GLY A 348 -19.03 -44.93 -31.46
C GLY A 348 -18.71 -43.46 -31.73
N PRO A 349 -19.65 -42.55 -31.33
CA PRO A 349 -19.46 -41.11 -31.48
C PRO A 349 -18.38 -40.59 -30.54
N VAL A 350 -17.58 -39.62 -31.00
CA VAL A 350 -16.63 -38.87 -30.17
C VAL A 350 -17.16 -37.47 -29.98
N ARG A 351 -17.74 -37.24 -28.79
CA ARG A 351 -18.45 -36.02 -28.48
C ARG A 351 -17.63 -35.03 -27.70
N VAL A 352 -17.68 -33.77 -28.13
CA VAL A 352 -17.05 -32.63 -27.46
C VAL A 352 -18.08 -31.52 -27.25
N THR A 353 -17.84 -30.65 -26.26
CA THR A 353 -18.64 -29.43 -26.11
C THR A 353 -17.99 -28.34 -26.96
N GLY A 354 -18.69 -27.81 -27.98
CA GLY A 354 -18.14 -26.82 -28.87
C GLY A 354 -19.15 -26.17 -29.79
N ASP A 355 -18.66 -25.21 -30.59
CA ASP A 355 -19.41 -24.57 -31.68
C ASP A 355 -19.20 -25.42 -32.95
N GLU A 356 -20.27 -26.09 -33.41
CA GLU A 356 -20.20 -27.01 -34.53
C GLU A 356 -19.68 -26.34 -35.81
N HIS A 357 -20.13 -25.11 -36.09
CA HIS A 357 -19.67 -24.37 -37.28
C HIS A 357 -18.18 -24.10 -37.24
N ARG A 358 -17.65 -23.73 -36.08
CA ARG A 358 -16.22 -23.45 -35.89
C ARG A 358 -15.37 -24.74 -35.94
N LEU A 359 -15.81 -25.81 -35.30
CA LEU A 359 -15.11 -27.08 -35.34
C LEU A 359 -15.16 -27.71 -36.75
N ARG A 360 -16.23 -27.52 -37.52
CA ARG A 360 -16.33 -27.86 -38.93
C ARG A 360 -15.28 -27.07 -39.74
N GLN A 361 -15.13 -25.76 -39.47
CA GLN A 361 -14.11 -24.95 -40.12
C GLN A 361 -12.67 -25.41 -39.79
N VAL A 362 -12.40 -25.84 -38.56
CA VAL A 362 -11.11 -26.46 -38.19
C VAL A 362 -10.83 -27.68 -39.01
N THR A 363 -11.79 -28.62 -39.07
CA THR A 363 -11.65 -29.89 -39.82
C THR A 363 -11.41 -29.63 -41.30
N MET A 364 -12.21 -28.75 -41.91
CA MET A 364 -12.06 -28.40 -43.35
C MET A 364 -10.71 -27.72 -43.62
N ASN A 365 -10.25 -26.80 -42.74
CA ASN A 365 -8.96 -26.15 -42.92
C ASN A 365 -7.81 -27.14 -42.90
N LEU A 366 -7.83 -28.13 -41.99
CA LEU A 366 -6.79 -29.15 -41.92
C LEU A 366 -6.79 -30.11 -43.13
N VAL A 367 -7.96 -30.58 -43.52
CA VAL A 367 -8.10 -31.52 -44.67
C VAL A 367 -7.73 -30.80 -45.97
N THR A 368 -8.23 -29.58 -46.19
CA THR A 368 -7.89 -28.75 -47.35
C THR A 368 -6.40 -28.41 -47.41
N ASN A 369 -5.79 -28.16 -46.24
CA ASN A 369 -4.34 -27.91 -46.14
C ASN A 369 -3.56 -29.15 -46.59
N ALA A 370 -3.91 -30.35 -46.15
CA ALA A 370 -3.29 -31.61 -46.57
C ALA A 370 -3.44 -31.84 -48.08
N VAL A 371 -4.63 -31.56 -48.67
CA VAL A 371 -4.84 -31.68 -50.13
C VAL A 371 -3.99 -30.67 -50.92
N THR A 372 -3.94 -29.41 -50.47
CA THR A 372 -3.32 -28.32 -51.22
C THR A 372 -1.80 -28.37 -51.18
N HIS A 373 -1.22 -28.82 -50.05
CA HIS A 373 0.23 -28.80 -49.84
C HIS A 373 0.91 -30.14 -50.11
N THR A 374 0.16 -31.13 -50.61
CA THR A 374 0.76 -32.43 -51.05
C THR A 374 0.57 -32.66 -52.54
N PRO A 375 1.49 -33.38 -53.21
CA PRO A 375 1.34 -33.75 -54.59
C PRO A 375 0.05 -34.51 -54.90
N PRO A 376 -0.52 -34.44 -56.12
CA PRO A 376 -1.66 -35.26 -56.53
C PRO A 376 -1.43 -36.74 -56.25
N GLY A 377 -2.47 -37.43 -55.72
CA GLY A 377 -2.38 -38.85 -55.39
C GLY A 377 -1.71 -39.20 -54.04
N THR A 378 -1.16 -38.25 -53.33
CA THR A 378 -0.63 -38.48 -51.97
C THR A 378 -1.76 -38.94 -51.02
N PRO A 379 -1.61 -40.07 -50.29
CA PRO A 379 -2.60 -40.52 -49.32
C PRO A 379 -2.75 -39.56 -48.16
N ILE A 380 -3.99 -39.31 -47.78
CA ILE A 380 -4.36 -38.54 -46.60
C ILE A 380 -5.17 -39.45 -45.69
N THR A 381 -4.86 -39.46 -44.39
CA THR A 381 -5.63 -40.18 -43.37
C THR A 381 -6.22 -39.18 -42.37
N VAL A 382 -7.53 -39.25 -42.15
CA VAL A 382 -8.22 -38.54 -41.11
C VAL A 382 -8.63 -39.54 -40.05
N THR A 383 -8.18 -39.35 -38.81
CA THR A 383 -8.46 -40.27 -37.68
C THR A 383 -9.20 -39.51 -36.58
N VAL A 384 -10.28 -40.11 -36.11
CA VAL A 384 -10.97 -39.60 -34.88
C VAL A 384 -10.85 -40.69 -33.84
N ALA A 385 -10.44 -40.30 -32.62
CA ALA A 385 -10.28 -41.22 -31.50
C ALA A 385 -10.36 -40.53 -30.17
N VAL A 386 -10.54 -41.29 -29.10
CA VAL A 386 -10.25 -40.84 -27.73
C VAL A 386 -8.89 -41.39 -27.35
N GLN A 387 -7.94 -40.54 -26.97
CA GLN A 387 -6.58 -40.95 -26.67
C GLN A 387 -6.06 -40.28 -25.39
N SER A 388 -5.18 -41.00 -24.67
CA SER A 388 -4.38 -40.45 -23.61
C SER A 388 -3.38 -39.41 -24.11
N LEU A 389 -3.16 -38.35 -23.34
CA LEU A 389 -2.26 -37.23 -23.65
C LEU A 389 -0.76 -37.61 -23.51
N ASN A 390 -0.43 -38.81 -23.03
CA ASN A 390 0.93 -39.35 -22.88
C ASN A 390 1.57 -39.72 -24.23
N GLY A 391 1.83 -38.75 -25.10
CA GLY A 391 2.33 -38.96 -26.43
C GLY A 391 3.75 -38.41 -26.68
N LYS A 392 4.25 -38.62 -27.92
CA LYS A 392 5.51 -38.03 -28.37
C LYS A 392 5.42 -36.52 -28.38
N ARG A 393 6.49 -35.84 -27.97
CA ARG A 393 6.55 -34.38 -27.98
C ARG A 393 6.36 -33.88 -29.43
N PRO A 394 5.42 -32.95 -29.67
CA PRO A 394 5.19 -32.39 -31.00
C PRO A 394 6.36 -31.46 -31.42
N ALA A 395 6.50 -31.25 -32.73
CA ALA A 395 7.44 -30.29 -33.29
C ALA A 395 7.00 -28.83 -33.01
N ALA A 396 5.70 -28.61 -33.01
CA ALA A 396 5.08 -27.34 -32.61
C ALA A 396 3.68 -27.57 -32.04
N SER A 397 3.20 -26.64 -31.19
CA SER A 397 1.86 -26.66 -30.62
C SER A 397 1.30 -25.27 -30.58
N ALA A 398 -0.03 -25.15 -30.68
CA ALA A 398 -0.76 -23.91 -30.47
C ALA A 398 -2.11 -24.19 -29.76
N GLY A 399 -2.63 -23.25 -28.93
CA GLY A 399 -3.82 -23.43 -28.13
C GLY A 399 -3.52 -23.52 -26.64
N ASP A 400 -4.48 -24.01 -25.86
CA ASP A 400 -4.39 -24.08 -24.40
C ASP A 400 -3.59 -25.33 -23.95
N PRO A 401 -2.83 -25.27 -22.86
CA PRO A 401 -2.23 -26.48 -22.27
C PRO A 401 -3.35 -27.40 -21.74
N LEU A 402 -3.20 -28.71 -22.00
CA LEU A 402 -4.16 -29.74 -21.56
C LEU A 402 -3.55 -30.67 -20.51
N ASP A 403 -2.62 -30.15 -19.71
CA ASP A 403 -1.79 -30.94 -18.78
C ASP A 403 -2.60 -31.57 -17.63
N ASP A 404 -3.81 -31.06 -17.38
CA ASP A 404 -4.72 -31.56 -16.33
C ASP A 404 -5.69 -32.66 -16.80
N LEU A 405 -5.62 -33.08 -18.08
CA LEU A 405 -6.49 -34.08 -18.65
C LEU A 405 -5.74 -35.40 -18.88
N ASP A 406 -6.36 -36.51 -18.47
CA ASP A 406 -5.83 -37.85 -18.74
C ASP A 406 -6.10 -38.29 -20.19
N GLU A 407 -7.28 -37.94 -20.71
CA GLU A 407 -7.75 -38.31 -22.06
C GLU A 407 -8.37 -37.10 -22.78
N ALA A 408 -8.26 -37.06 -24.09
CA ALA A 408 -8.88 -36.06 -24.94
C ALA A 408 -9.50 -36.69 -26.21
N ALA A 409 -10.49 -35.97 -26.74
CA ALA A 409 -10.98 -36.22 -28.09
C ALA A 409 -9.90 -35.75 -29.09
N VAL A 410 -9.48 -36.60 -29.99
CA VAL A 410 -8.45 -36.35 -30.98
C VAL A 410 -9.03 -36.43 -32.39
N LEU A 411 -8.83 -35.34 -33.17
CA LEU A 411 -8.99 -35.34 -34.62
C LEU A 411 -7.59 -35.18 -35.24
N GLU A 412 -7.11 -36.20 -35.92
CA GLU A 412 -5.79 -36.22 -36.56
C GLU A 412 -5.94 -36.22 -38.10
N VAL A 413 -5.21 -35.32 -38.76
CA VAL A 413 -5.11 -35.27 -40.22
C VAL A 413 -3.64 -35.50 -40.57
N ARG A 414 -3.36 -36.59 -41.24
CA ARG A 414 -2.00 -37.04 -41.63
C ARG A 414 -1.89 -37.09 -43.14
N ASP A 415 -0.84 -36.53 -43.67
CA ASP A 415 -0.37 -36.69 -45.02
C ASP A 415 1.00 -37.38 -45.09
N THR A 416 1.38 -37.88 -46.26
CA THR A 416 2.68 -38.46 -46.55
C THR A 416 3.47 -37.64 -47.58
N GLY A 417 3.31 -36.31 -47.52
CA GLY A 417 3.99 -35.36 -48.40
C GLY A 417 5.45 -35.05 -47.99
N ASP A 418 5.95 -33.90 -48.44
CA ASP A 418 7.33 -33.47 -48.19
C ASP A 418 7.65 -33.15 -46.74
N GLY A 419 6.60 -33.00 -45.91
CA GLY A 419 6.74 -32.56 -44.50
C GLY A 419 7.16 -31.09 -44.38
N ILE A 420 7.38 -30.66 -43.12
CA ILE A 420 7.74 -29.28 -42.77
C ILE A 420 9.10 -29.28 -42.08
N PRO A 421 10.04 -28.39 -42.44
CA PRO A 421 11.31 -28.22 -41.73
C PRO A 421 11.08 -27.89 -40.23
N LEU A 422 11.91 -28.47 -39.34
CA LEU A 422 11.72 -28.34 -37.88
C LEU A 422 11.93 -26.92 -37.37
N ASP A 423 12.73 -26.12 -38.03
CA ASP A 423 12.96 -24.71 -37.74
C ASP A 423 11.77 -23.81 -38.13
N GLU A 424 10.99 -24.27 -39.15
CA GLU A 424 9.77 -23.58 -39.59
C GLU A 424 8.50 -24.07 -38.86
N ALA A 425 8.52 -25.25 -38.25
CA ALA A 425 7.36 -25.83 -37.56
C ALA A 425 6.72 -24.93 -36.53
N PRO A 426 7.44 -24.18 -35.65
CA PRO A 426 6.83 -23.26 -34.70
C PRO A 426 6.09 -22.12 -35.34
N LEU A 427 6.42 -21.74 -36.58
CA LEU A 427 5.89 -20.58 -37.29
C LEU A 427 4.61 -20.86 -38.05
N VAL A 428 4.26 -22.15 -38.31
CA VAL A 428 3.11 -22.50 -39.15
C VAL A 428 1.76 -22.08 -38.63
N PHE A 429 1.66 -21.80 -37.30
CA PHE A 429 0.47 -21.30 -36.65
C PHE A 429 0.43 -19.76 -36.60
N ASP A 430 1.53 -19.08 -37.04
CA ASP A 430 1.55 -17.65 -37.14
C ASP A 430 0.67 -17.14 -38.29
N ARG A 431 0.08 -15.99 -38.12
CA ARG A 431 -0.79 -15.34 -39.12
C ARG A 431 0.05 -15.01 -40.37
N PHE A 432 -0.49 -15.34 -41.54
CA PHE A 432 0.14 -15.09 -42.86
C PHE A 432 1.46 -15.84 -43.09
N TYR A 433 1.85 -16.76 -42.21
CA TYR A 433 3.05 -17.56 -42.40
C TYR A 433 2.85 -18.63 -43.51
N ARG A 434 3.87 -18.83 -44.36
CA ARG A 434 3.89 -19.78 -45.47
C ARG A 434 5.31 -20.32 -45.66
N VAL A 435 5.48 -21.63 -45.67
CA VAL A 435 6.75 -22.32 -45.83
C VAL A 435 7.45 -21.98 -47.17
N ASP A 436 6.69 -21.73 -48.24
CA ASP A 436 7.22 -21.42 -49.59
C ASP A 436 6.50 -20.22 -50.22
N ALA A 437 7.01 -19.01 -50.05
CA ALA A 437 6.44 -17.80 -50.60
C ALA A 437 6.47 -17.73 -52.16
N GLY A 438 7.26 -18.56 -52.81
CA GLY A 438 7.46 -18.59 -54.29
C GLY A 438 6.56 -19.56 -55.06
N ARG A 439 6.39 -20.79 -54.59
CA ARG A 439 5.59 -21.83 -55.25
C ARG A 439 4.10 -21.73 -54.96
N SER A 440 3.75 -21.27 -53.78
CA SER A 440 2.38 -21.28 -53.25
C SER A 440 1.50 -20.12 -53.73
N ARG A 441 2.03 -19.11 -54.45
CA ARG A 441 1.19 -18.06 -55.08
C ARG A 441 0.18 -18.61 -56.10
N ARG A 442 0.41 -19.82 -56.68
CA ARG A 442 -0.51 -20.49 -57.61
C ARG A 442 -1.59 -21.31 -56.92
N SER A 443 -1.41 -21.71 -55.64
CA SER A 443 -2.32 -22.59 -54.91
C SER A 443 -3.28 -21.85 -53.94
N GLY A 444 -3.35 -20.51 -53.96
CA GLY A 444 -4.49 -19.72 -53.45
C GLY A 444 -4.66 -19.57 -51.94
N GLY A 445 -3.81 -20.10 -51.06
CA GLY A 445 -4.02 -20.01 -49.61
C GLY A 445 -3.69 -18.64 -49.03
N THR A 446 -4.51 -18.14 -48.04
CA THR A 446 -4.35 -16.85 -47.35
C THR A 446 -3.23 -16.88 -46.29
N GLY A 447 -2.74 -18.06 -45.88
CA GLY A 447 -1.84 -18.22 -44.73
C GLY A 447 -2.53 -17.96 -43.35
N LEU A 448 -3.87 -17.86 -43.35
CA LEU A 448 -4.65 -17.65 -42.12
C LEU A 448 -5.27 -18.95 -41.58
N GLY A 449 -5.44 -19.98 -42.40
CA GLY A 449 -6.19 -21.18 -42.01
C GLY A 449 -5.70 -21.87 -40.75
N LEU A 450 -4.36 -22.09 -40.60
CA LEU A 450 -3.80 -22.69 -39.39
C LEU A 450 -3.86 -21.73 -38.17
N ALA A 451 -3.68 -20.42 -38.39
CA ALA A 451 -3.84 -19.41 -37.32
C ALA A 451 -5.29 -19.33 -36.84
N ILE A 452 -6.28 -19.43 -37.77
CA ILE A 452 -7.70 -19.52 -37.44
C ILE A 452 -7.99 -20.81 -36.66
N THR A 453 -7.43 -21.95 -37.13
CA THR A 453 -7.56 -23.23 -36.44
C THR A 453 -7.05 -23.12 -35.00
N ALA A 454 -5.86 -22.58 -34.77
CA ALA A 454 -5.30 -22.38 -33.44
C ALA A 454 -6.18 -21.46 -32.57
N ALA A 455 -6.70 -20.36 -33.13
CA ALA A 455 -7.57 -19.42 -32.42
C ALA A 455 -8.94 -20.05 -32.04
N ILE A 456 -9.55 -20.82 -32.96
CA ILE A 456 -10.79 -21.56 -32.67
C ILE A 456 -10.56 -22.58 -31.55
N LEU A 457 -9.47 -23.32 -31.61
CA LEU A 457 -9.15 -24.37 -30.62
C LEU A 457 -8.87 -23.74 -29.24
N SER A 458 -8.12 -22.65 -29.18
CA SER A 458 -7.91 -21.92 -27.93
C SER A 458 -9.22 -21.42 -27.33
N ALA A 459 -10.17 -20.95 -28.16
CA ALA A 459 -11.50 -20.54 -27.69
C ALA A 459 -12.36 -21.74 -27.20
N HIS A 460 -12.03 -22.96 -27.58
CA HIS A 460 -12.65 -24.22 -27.14
C HIS A 460 -11.83 -24.92 -26.03
N HIS A 461 -10.85 -24.24 -25.43
CA HIS A 461 -9.93 -24.84 -24.46
C HIS A 461 -9.19 -26.08 -25.01
N GLY A 462 -8.97 -26.11 -26.32
CA GLY A 462 -8.27 -27.16 -27.03
C GLY A 462 -6.89 -26.76 -27.49
N ARG A 463 -6.18 -27.73 -28.10
CA ARG A 463 -4.82 -27.57 -28.61
C ARG A 463 -4.67 -28.22 -29.96
N ILE A 464 -3.81 -27.68 -30.81
CA ILE A 464 -3.33 -28.33 -32.02
C ILE A 464 -1.84 -28.62 -31.89
N ASP A 465 -1.45 -29.86 -32.19
CA ASP A 465 -0.07 -30.34 -32.21
C ASP A 465 0.33 -30.69 -33.65
N LEU A 466 1.55 -30.29 -34.04
CA LEU A 466 2.17 -30.67 -35.31
C LEU A 466 3.28 -31.69 -35.06
N HIS A 467 3.17 -32.84 -35.73
CA HIS A 467 4.25 -33.79 -35.84
C HIS A 467 4.69 -33.86 -37.29
N THR A 468 5.93 -33.55 -37.57
CA THR A 468 6.48 -33.55 -38.95
C THR A 468 7.93 -33.92 -38.96
N ARG A 469 8.37 -34.43 -40.13
CA ARG A 469 9.78 -34.62 -40.51
C ARG A 469 9.91 -34.38 -42.00
N PRO A 470 10.95 -33.67 -42.46
CA PRO A 470 11.22 -33.53 -43.87
C PRO A 470 11.24 -34.90 -44.58
N GLY A 471 10.50 -35.01 -45.69
CA GLY A 471 10.36 -36.24 -46.48
C GLY A 471 9.47 -37.35 -45.89
N ALA A 472 8.79 -37.09 -44.73
CA ALA A 472 7.96 -38.11 -44.08
C ALA A 472 6.51 -37.61 -43.82
N GLY A 473 6.13 -36.48 -44.42
CA GLY A 473 4.80 -35.88 -44.29
C GLY A 473 4.59 -35.05 -43.02
N ALA A 474 3.38 -34.56 -42.83
CA ALA A 474 2.94 -33.84 -41.67
C ALA A 474 1.68 -34.49 -41.05
N THR A 475 1.57 -34.36 -39.73
CA THR A 475 0.42 -34.83 -38.96
C THR A 475 -0.02 -33.71 -38.04
N PHE A 476 -1.20 -33.17 -38.28
CA PHE A 476 -1.85 -32.21 -37.41
C PHE A 476 -2.85 -32.91 -36.49
N ARG A 477 -2.69 -32.78 -35.20
CA ARG A 477 -3.54 -33.36 -34.17
C ARG A 477 -4.28 -32.29 -33.41
N VAL A 478 -5.57 -32.24 -33.51
CA VAL A 478 -6.48 -31.44 -32.71
C VAL A 478 -6.84 -32.23 -31.46
N LEU A 479 -6.72 -31.60 -30.31
CA LEU A 479 -7.03 -32.15 -28.99
C LEU A 479 -8.08 -31.27 -28.34
N LEU A 480 -9.19 -31.87 -27.97
CA LEU A 480 -10.32 -31.18 -27.33
C LEU A 480 -10.72 -31.93 -26.05
N PRO A 481 -11.17 -31.20 -24.99
CA PRO A 481 -11.80 -31.85 -23.84
C PRO A 481 -13.03 -32.66 -24.29
N LEU A 482 -13.19 -33.88 -23.74
CA LEU A 482 -14.40 -34.66 -23.94
C LEU A 482 -15.61 -33.95 -23.32
N ALA A 483 -16.78 -34.08 -23.93
CA ALA A 483 -18.02 -33.64 -23.29
C ALA A 483 -18.25 -34.45 -22.00
N GLU A 484 -18.40 -33.75 -20.87
CA GLU A 484 -18.84 -34.44 -19.64
C GLU A 484 -20.20 -35.05 -19.84
N PHE A 485 -20.31 -36.37 -19.67
CA PHE A 485 -21.59 -37.05 -19.71
C PHE A 485 -22.40 -36.69 -18.47
N ASP A 486 -23.32 -35.74 -18.59
CA ASP A 486 -24.37 -35.49 -17.57
C ASP A 486 -25.46 -36.59 -17.72
N GLU A 487 -25.25 -37.70 -17.02
CA GLU A 487 -26.22 -38.82 -16.96
C GLU A 487 -27.59 -38.41 -16.38
N ASP A 488 -27.67 -37.26 -15.72
CA ASP A 488 -28.84 -36.77 -14.97
C ASP A 488 -29.91 -36.08 -15.85
N ARG A 489 -29.64 -35.78 -17.13
CA ARG A 489 -30.59 -35.12 -18.03
C ARG A 489 -31.62 -36.05 -18.70
N ARG A 490 -31.50 -37.37 -18.55
CA ARG A 490 -32.47 -38.33 -19.14
C ARG A 490 -33.63 -38.73 -18.25
N THR A 491 -33.75 -38.14 -17.03
CA THR A 491 -34.81 -38.49 -16.06
C THR A 491 -35.66 -37.29 -15.60
N ARG A 492 -35.75 -36.26 -16.44
CA ARG A 492 -36.77 -35.20 -16.18
C ARG A 492 -37.68 -34.97 -17.38
#